data_0291283c322d1572de3607044adafb2e
#
_entry.id   0291283c322d1572de3607044adafb2e
#
_cell.length_a   1.000
_cell.length_b   1.000
_cell.length_c   1.000
_cell.angle_alpha   90.00
_cell.angle_beta   90.00
_cell.angle_gamma   90.00
#
_symmetry.space_group_name_H-M   'P 1'
#
loop_
_entity.id
_entity.type
_entity.pdbx_description
1 polymer ?
#
loop_
_entity_poly.entity_id
_entity_poly.type
_entity_poly.pdbx_seq_one_letter_code
_entity_poly.pdbx_strand_id
1 'polypeptide(L)'
;MKKYVNAFDYAGEICKALPQGILMTTAADDQVNTMTIGWGTIGIQWGKPIFIAFVRDSRYTMQMLEKNGEFTINVPMGQVDKKILGYCGTKSGRDTDKIADMAMTLEDPEVISVPGIKELPLTLECKVIYR
;
A
#
# COMPACT_ATOMS: atom_id res chain seq x y z
N MET A 1 17.10 -3.99 -4.93
CA MET A 1 16.94 -3.54 -3.54
C MET A 1 16.57 -2.06 -3.51
N LYS A 2 15.55 -1.72 -2.75
CA LYS A 2 15.12 -0.32 -2.64
C LYS A 2 16.06 0.44 -1.71
N LYS A 3 16.18 1.74 -1.93
CA LYS A 3 16.98 2.64 -1.09
C LYS A 3 16.10 3.72 -0.47
N TYR A 4 16.57 4.33 0.61
CA TYR A 4 15.88 5.45 1.24
C TYR A 4 15.85 6.66 0.33
N VAL A 5 14.66 7.27 0.22
CA VAL A 5 14.47 8.52 -0.50
C VAL A 5 13.53 9.41 0.32
N ASN A 6 13.48 10.69 0.00
CA ASN A 6 12.51 11.60 0.58
C ASN A 6 11.19 11.45 -0.18
N ALA A 7 10.11 11.08 0.53
CA ALA A 7 8.80 10.87 -0.09
C ALA A 7 8.32 12.10 -0.89
N PHE A 8 8.65 13.31 -0.43
CA PHE A 8 8.22 14.52 -1.11
C PHE A 8 8.93 14.77 -2.44
N ASP A 9 10.07 14.14 -2.67
CA ASP A 9 10.71 14.18 -3.99
C ASP A 9 9.87 13.43 -5.03
N TYR A 10 8.95 12.58 -4.58
CA TYR A 10 8.10 11.76 -5.43
C TYR A 10 6.61 12.06 -5.26
N ALA A 11 6.26 13.16 -4.58
CA ALA A 11 4.85 13.51 -4.31
C ALA A 11 4.04 13.65 -5.60
N GLY A 12 4.61 14.25 -6.64
CA GLY A 12 3.95 14.40 -7.93
C GLY A 12 3.65 13.06 -8.59
N GLU A 13 4.61 12.14 -8.56
CA GLU A 13 4.45 10.80 -9.12
C GLU A 13 3.41 9.99 -8.35
N ILE A 14 3.38 10.12 -7.03
CA ILE A 14 2.37 9.46 -6.20
C ILE A 14 0.97 9.97 -6.58
N CYS A 15 0.80 11.28 -6.67
CA CYS A 15 -0.47 11.89 -7.03
C CYS A 15 -0.91 11.52 -8.45
N LYS A 16 0.03 11.38 -9.39
CA LYS A 16 -0.30 10.94 -10.74
C LYS A 16 -0.70 9.48 -10.81
N ALA A 17 -0.10 8.64 -9.97
CA ALA A 17 -0.38 7.21 -9.94
C ALA A 17 -1.75 6.91 -9.30
N LEU A 18 -2.17 7.69 -8.31
CA LEU A 18 -3.40 7.42 -7.55
C LEU A 18 -4.63 7.18 -8.42
N PRO A 19 -4.99 8.03 -9.40
CA PRO A 19 -6.18 7.78 -10.22
C PRO A 19 -6.12 6.48 -11.03
N GLN A 20 -4.93 5.98 -11.32
CA GLN A 20 -4.74 4.72 -12.03
C GLN A 20 -4.70 3.54 -11.09
N GLY A 21 -4.42 3.77 -9.82
CA GLY A 21 -4.35 2.76 -8.78
C GLY A 21 -2.95 2.59 -8.20
N ILE A 22 -2.89 2.51 -6.89
CA ILE A 22 -1.69 2.12 -6.14
C ILE A 22 -2.10 1.04 -5.16
N LEU A 23 -1.13 0.30 -4.61
CA LEU A 23 -1.44 -0.80 -3.71
C LEU A 23 -1.20 -0.42 -2.26
N MET A 24 -2.21 -0.65 -1.42
CA MET A 24 -2.11 -0.55 0.02
C MET A 24 -1.99 -1.96 0.59
N THR A 25 -0.89 -2.23 1.28
CA THR A 25 -0.58 -3.55 1.83
C THR A 25 -0.68 -3.53 3.34
N THR A 26 -1.33 -4.54 3.88
CA THR A 26 -1.53 -4.72 5.32
C THR A 26 -1.12 -6.13 5.72
N ALA A 27 -0.83 -6.32 7.00
CA ALA A 27 -0.46 -7.64 7.52
C ALA A 27 -0.99 -7.81 8.94
N ALA A 28 -1.60 -8.97 9.21
CA ALA A 28 -2.07 -9.34 10.54
C ALA A 28 -2.28 -10.84 10.58
N ASP A 29 -2.09 -11.46 11.77
CA ASP A 29 -2.32 -12.89 11.98
C ASP A 29 -1.58 -13.77 10.96
N ASP A 30 -0.32 -13.44 10.69
CA ASP A 30 0.56 -14.14 9.72
C ASP A 30 0.05 -14.10 8.28
N GLN A 31 -0.88 -13.20 7.97
CA GLN A 31 -1.38 -13.00 6.61
C GLN A 31 -0.97 -11.62 6.10
N VAL A 32 -0.70 -11.56 4.81
CA VAL A 32 -0.44 -10.30 4.09
C VAL A 32 -1.50 -10.14 3.02
N ASN A 33 -2.11 -8.96 2.99
CA ASN A 33 -3.11 -8.63 1.98
C ASN A 33 -2.76 -7.29 1.34
N THR A 34 -3.13 -7.13 0.09
CA THR A 34 -2.99 -5.86 -0.61
C THR A 34 -4.28 -5.53 -1.35
N MET A 35 -4.59 -4.25 -1.46
CA MET A 35 -5.73 -3.80 -2.25
C MET A 35 -5.36 -2.56 -3.04
N THR A 36 -6.02 -2.40 -4.17
CA THR A 36 -5.87 -1.20 -5.00
C THR A 36 -6.69 -0.07 -4.40
N ILE A 37 -6.04 1.09 -4.25
CA ILE A 37 -6.73 2.33 -3.89
C ILE A 37 -6.50 3.37 -4.98
N GLY A 38 -7.49 4.24 -5.19
CA GLY A 38 -7.42 5.33 -6.17
C GLY A 38 -7.55 6.70 -5.56
N TRP A 39 -7.75 6.77 -4.24
CA TRP A 39 -7.93 8.01 -3.50
C TRP A 39 -6.95 8.04 -2.34
N GLY A 40 -6.32 9.18 -2.15
CA GLY A 40 -5.38 9.38 -1.05
C GLY A 40 -4.77 10.76 -1.16
N THR A 41 -4.09 11.19 -0.11
CA THR A 41 -3.35 12.45 -0.11
C THR A 41 -2.01 12.27 0.57
N ILE A 42 -1.03 13.07 0.19
CA ILE A 42 0.27 13.13 0.82
C ILE A 42 0.53 14.56 1.27
N GLY A 43 1.08 14.74 2.45
CA GLY A 43 1.31 16.09 2.98
C GLY A 43 1.96 16.08 4.34
N ILE A 44 1.71 17.14 5.12
CA ILE A 44 2.26 17.34 6.45
C ILE A 44 1.12 17.48 7.45
N GLN A 45 1.17 16.74 8.54
CA GLN A 45 0.27 16.89 9.67
C GLN A 45 1.05 16.70 10.95
N TRP A 46 0.85 17.59 11.91
CA TRP A 46 1.60 17.58 13.18
C TRP A 46 3.11 17.57 12.97
N GLY A 47 3.58 18.31 11.96
CA GLY A 47 5.01 18.38 11.64
C GLY A 47 5.60 17.11 11.06
N LYS A 48 4.77 16.16 10.64
CA LYS A 48 5.23 14.86 10.12
C LYS A 48 4.75 14.63 8.68
N PRO A 49 5.57 13.97 7.86
CA PRO A 49 5.09 13.48 6.57
C PRO A 49 3.98 12.45 6.79
N ILE A 50 2.86 12.62 6.10
CA ILE A 50 1.73 11.70 6.22
C ILE A 50 1.22 11.27 4.85
N PHE A 51 0.57 10.12 4.82
CA PHE A 51 -0.28 9.68 3.74
C PHE A 51 -1.68 9.42 4.31
N ILE A 52 -2.71 10.04 3.73
CA ILE A 52 -4.09 9.77 4.14
C ILE A 52 -4.67 8.75 3.17
N ALA A 53 -5.00 7.58 3.68
CA ALA A 53 -5.66 6.54 2.92
C ALA A 53 -7.14 6.48 3.30
N PHE A 54 -8.00 6.31 2.30
CA PHE A 54 -9.44 6.18 2.51
C PHE A 54 -9.81 4.71 2.35
N VAL A 55 -10.20 4.08 3.44
CA VAL A 55 -10.50 2.64 3.48
C VAL A 55 -11.97 2.46 3.91
N ARG A 56 -12.77 1.81 3.05
CA ARG A 56 -14.16 1.53 3.39
C ARG A 56 -14.23 0.49 4.49
N ASP A 57 -15.19 0.65 5.40
CA ASP A 57 -15.39 -0.26 6.54
C ASP A 57 -15.60 -1.71 6.09
N SER A 58 -16.18 -1.92 4.92
CA SER A 58 -16.46 -3.25 4.39
C SER A 58 -15.23 -3.98 3.84
N ARG A 59 -14.10 -3.29 3.64
CA ARG A 59 -12.89 -3.90 3.07
C ARG A 59 -12.20 -4.78 4.11
N TYR A 60 -11.68 -5.92 3.65
CA TYR A 60 -10.88 -6.81 4.50
C TYR A 60 -9.66 -6.08 5.10
N THR A 61 -9.09 -5.15 4.35
CA THR A 61 -7.98 -4.30 4.79
C THR A 61 -8.30 -3.58 6.11
N MET A 62 -9.55 -3.12 6.30
CA MET A 62 -9.94 -2.45 7.53
C MET A 62 -9.80 -3.38 8.74
N GLN A 63 -10.21 -4.63 8.61
CA GLN A 63 -10.07 -5.62 9.69
C GLN A 63 -8.61 -5.86 10.05
N MET A 64 -7.74 -5.90 9.03
CA MET A 64 -6.31 -6.08 9.26
C MET A 64 -5.69 -4.87 9.96
N LEU A 65 -6.11 -3.66 9.57
CA LEU A 65 -5.64 -2.41 10.19
C LEU A 65 -6.04 -2.30 11.66
N GLU A 66 -7.21 -2.82 12.02
CA GLU A 66 -7.65 -2.84 13.41
C GLU A 66 -6.76 -3.74 14.27
N LYS A 67 -6.21 -4.79 13.69
CA LYS A 67 -5.30 -5.72 14.39
C LYS A 67 -3.85 -5.23 14.38
N ASN A 68 -3.42 -4.60 13.30
CA ASN A 68 -2.06 -4.08 13.14
C ASN A 68 -2.13 -2.73 12.44
N GLY A 69 -1.86 -1.67 13.18
CA GLY A 69 -1.99 -0.29 12.70
C GLY A 69 -0.84 0.18 11.80
N GLU A 70 -0.19 -0.73 11.08
CA GLU A 70 0.87 -0.40 10.12
C GLU A 70 0.48 -0.86 8.73
N PHE A 71 0.96 -0.14 7.71
CA PHE A 71 0.69 -0.49 6.33
C PHE A 71 1.78 0.07 5.41
N THR A 72 1.86 -0.49 4.20
CA THR A 72 2.69 0.11 3.16
C THR A 72 1.83 0.61 2.01
N ILE A 73 2.30 1.69 1.39
CA ILE A 73 1.75 2.20 0.14
C ILE A 73 2.79 1.87 -0.93
N ASN A 74 2.39 1.13 -1.94
CA ASN A 74 3.27 0.67 -3.01
C ASN A 74 2.82 1.31 -4.31
N VAL A 75 3.72 2.11 -4.90
CA VAL A 75 3.41 2.97 -6.03
C VAL A 75 4.07 2.43 -7.30
N PRO A 76 3.26 2.15 -8.35
CA PRO A 76 3.81 1.81 -9.65
C PRO A 76 4.34 3.08 -10.31
N MET A 77 5.63 3.12 -10.56
CA MET A 77 6.30 4.26 -11.17
C MET A 77 6.54 3.93 -12.64
N GLY A 78 5.72 4.50 -13.53
CA GLY A 78 5.81 4.21 -14.94
C GLY A 78 4.94 3.04 -15.36
N GLN A 79 5.47 2.11 -16.15
CA GLN A 79 4.69 0.97 -16.62
C GLN A 79 4.49 -0.06 -15.51
N VAL A 80 3.24 -0.48 -15.35
CA VAL A 80 2.86 -1.54 -14.41
C VAL A 80 1.87 -2.46 -15.10
N ASP A 81 1.84 -3.72 -14.69
CA ASP A 81 0.82 -4.64 -15.17
C ASP A 81 -0.54 -4.24 -14.56
N LYS A 82 -1.41 -3.69 -15.38
CA LYS A 82 -2.74 -3.24 -14.95
C LYS A 82 -3.60 -4.39 -14.43
N LYS A 83 -3.29 -5.63 -14.78
CA LYS A 83 -4.00 -6.80 -14.25
C LYS A 83 -3.80 -6.94 -12.75
N ILE A 84 -2.61 -6.61 -12.25
CA ILE A 84 -2.33 -6.62 -10.80
C ILE A 84 -3.26 -5.63 -10.08
N LEU A 85 -3.35 -4.41 -10.58
CA LEU A 85 -4.18 -3.37 -9.97
C LEU A 85 -5.66 -3.74 -10.03
N GLY A 86 -6.14 -4.25 -11.16
CA GLY A 86 -7.51 -4.66 -11.31
C GLY A 86 -7.88 -5.82 -10.41
N TYR A 87 -7.05 -6.85 -10.36
CA TYR A 87 -7.28 -8.02 -9.51
C TYR A 87 -7.31 -7.64 -8.03
N CYS A 88 -6.31 -6.88 -7.58
CA CYS A 88 -6.20 -6.47 -6.17
C CYS A 88 -7.32 -5.53 -5.73
N GLY A 89 -7.94 -4.81 -6.67
CA GLY A 89 -9.06 -3.91 -6.39
C GLY A 89 -10.43 -4.57 -6.39
N THR A 90 -10.58 -5.75 -7.04
CA THR A 90 -11.88 -6.41 -7.22
C THR A 90 -12.06 -7.65 -6.36
N LYS A 91 -10.98 -8.25 -5.87
CA LYS A 91 -11.04 -9.46 -5.03
C LYS A 91 -10.83 -9.10 -3.57
N SER A 92 -11.37 -9.92 -2.67
CA SER A 92 -11.18 -9.76 -1.23
C SER A 92 -10.10 -10.72 -0.72
N GLY A 93 -9.25 -10.22 0.17
CA GLY A 93 -8.27 -11.07 0.87
C GLY A 93 -8.92 -12.10 1.81
N ARG A 94 -10.24 -11.98 2.07
CA ARG A 94 -10.99 -13.02 2.79
C ARG A 94 -11.07 -14.31 1.99
N ASP A 95 -11.12 -14.19 0.66
CA ASP A 95 -11.42 -15.30 -0.24
C ASP A 95 -10.23 -15.72 -1.09
N THR A 96 -9.25 -14.84 -1.25
CA THR A 96 -8.13 -15.04 -2.18
C THR A 96 -6.81 -14.61 -1.56
N ASP A 97 -5.72 -15.25 -1.99
CA ASP A 97 -4.35 -14.80 -1.71
C ASP A 97 -3.84 -14.03 -2.93
N LYS A 98 -4.04 -12.73 -2.91
CA LYS A 98 -3.69 -11.86 -4.03
C LYS A 98 -2.20 -11.86 -4.35
N ILE A 99 -1.37 -11.96 -3.31
CA ILE A 99 0.09 -11.98 -3.47
C ILE A 99 0.50 -13.21 -4.28
N ALA A 100 0.02 -14.39 -3.89
CA ALA A 100 0.32 -15.63 -4.59
C ALA A 100 -0.33 -15.66 -5.97
N ASP A 101 -1.60 -15.26 -6.06
CA ASP A 101 -2.37 -15.34 -7.31
C ASP A 101 -1.77 -14.46 -8.41
N MET A 102 -1.19 -13.33 -8.07
CA MET A 102 -0.57 -12.41 -9.02
C MET A 102 0.96 -12.56 -9.07
N ALA A 103 1.50 -13.58 -8.42
CA ALA A 103 2.94 -13.87 -8.39
C ALA A 103 3.77 -12.66 -7.94
N MET A 104 3.27 -11.90 -6.97
CA MET A 104 3.99 -10.76 -6.42
C MET A 104 5.01 -11.20 -5.37
N THR A 105 6.11 -10.47 -5.29
CA THR A 105 7.18 -10.75 -4.34
C THR A 105 7.12 -9.73 -3.20
N LEU A 106 7.04 -10.22 -1.97
CA LEU A 106 7.11 -9.35 -0.80
C LEU A 106 8.57 -8.95 -0.54
N GLU A 107 8.76 -7.71 -0.12
CA GLU A 107 10.08 -7.18 0.25
C GLU A 107 10.06 -6.79 1.72
N ASP A 108 11.07 -7.23 2.47
CA ASP A 108 11.12 -6.99 3.91
C ASP A 108 11.08 -5.50 4.23
N PRO A 109 10.31 -5.11 5.26
CA PRO A 109 10.23 -3.72 5.67
C PRO A 109 11.52 -3.28 6.37
N GLU A 110 11.76 -1.96 6.36
CA GLU A 110 12.92 -1.37 7.04
C GLU A 110 12.60 -0.96 8.47
N VAL A 111 11.44 -0.32 8.70
CA VAL A 111 11.11 0.28 10.01
C VAL A 111 9.76 -0.14 10.58
N ILE A 112 8.92 -0.81 9.80
CA ILE A 112 7.62 -1.30 10.27
C ILE A 112 7.53 -2.82 10.09
N SER A 113 6.39 -3.40 10.43
CA SER A 113 6.19 -4.85 10.37
C SER A 113 5.59 -5.35 9.06
N VAL A 114 5.08 -4.44 8.22
CA VAL A 114 4.38 -4.79 6.99
C VAL A 114 5.32 -4.71 5.79
N PRO A 115 5.40 -5.75 4.95
CA PRO A 115 6.30 -5.75 3.81
C PRO A 115 5.83 -4.83 2.69
N GLY A 116 6.77 -4.45 1.82
CA GLY A 116 6.49 -3.81 0.56
C GLY A 116 6.32 -4.84 -0.55
N ILE A 117 6.03 -4.37 -1.75
CA ILE A 117 5.92 -5.19 -2.95
C ILE A 117 7.07 -4.86 -3.88
N LYS A 118 7.89 -5.85 -4.16
CA LYS A 118 9.14 -5.67 -4.91
C LYS A 118 8.90 -5.15 -6.33
N GLU A 119 7.83 -5.60 -6.97
CA GLU A 119 7.50 -5.23 -8.35
C GLU A 119 7.06 -3.78 -8.50
N LEU A 120 6.70 -3.11 -7.40
CA LEU A 120 6.33 -1.69 -7.41
C LEU A 120 7.48 -0.88 -6.82
N PRO A 121 8.09 0.05 -7.59
CA PRO A 121 9.39 0.61 -7.23
C PRO A 121 9.45 1.49 -5.99
N LEU A 122 8.33 2.16 -5.65
CA LEU A 122 8.31 3.06 -4.50
C LEU A 122 7.40 2.50 -3.40
N THR A 123 7.95 2.37 -2.19
CA THR A 123 7.20 1.91 -1.02
C THR A 123 7.26 2.96 0.08
N LEU A 124 6.09 3.37 0.57
CA LEU A 124 5.97 4.20 1.77
C LEU A 124 5.62 3.29 2.94
N GLU A 125 6.44 3.30 3.98
CA GLU A 125 6.18 2.55 5.21
C GLU A 125 5.45 3.47 6.18
N CYS A 126 4.24 3.08 6.56
CA CYS A 126 3.32 3.94 7.29
C CYS A 126 2.84 3.31 8.58
N LYS A 127 2.59 4.17 9.57
CA LYS A 127 1.96 3.79 10.83
C LYS A 127 0.74 4.68 11.04
N VAL A 128 -0.39 4.07 11.40
CA VAL A 128 -1.61 4.83 11.67
C VAL A 128 -1.40 5.71 12.89
N ILE A 129 -1.59 7.03 12.74
CA ILE A 129 -1.48 8.00 13.84
C ILE A 129 -2.81 8.66 14.14
N TYR A 130 -3.80 8.48 13.27
CA TYR A 130 -5.15 9.03 13.45
C TYR A 130 -6.12 8.29 12.53
N ARG A 131 -7.35 8.11 13.00
CA ARG A 131 -8.45 7.59 12.19
C ARG A 131 -9.80 8.13 12.64
#